data_ce8a3941ee507e2dc226cbc35aeda347
#
_entry.id   ce8a3941ee507e2dc226cbc35aeda347
#
_cell.length_a   1.000
_cell.length_b   1.000
_cell.length_c   1.000
_cell.angle_alpha   90.00
_cell.angle_beta   90.00
_cell.angle_gamma   90.00
#
_symmetry.space_group_name_H-M   'P 1'
#
loop_
_entity.id
_entity.type
_entity.pdbx_description
1 polymer ?
#
loop_
_entity_poly.entity_id
_entity_poly.type
_entity_poly.pdbx_seq_one_letter_code
_entity_poly.pdbx_strand_id
1 'polypeptide(L)'
;MKIEGFENTDEPFCTVNRVEIDGIKIAEVYWHAVEFSELDFVLIFFGYNKENQKSITGLIEEYHLKKANCIIGCIDIACEAIDYKDNEYEAFSSLMKQFDFHLDSASSGDFENLVEFCTSTKTGCPTIILSDFKSESGTEIHFVTEESSSINELKSLISESCKKLFSHREQKFPKVMIAFLTNGYELSLDEIQELFDSLDDFITDDSCMMVLNNKISGQNKEVIKVSLIFCEEG
;
A
#
# COMPACT_ATOMS: atom_id res chain seq x y z
N MET A 1 1.42 -21.43 12.61
CA MET A 1 1.35 -20.75 13.94
C MET A 1 0.38 -19.59 13.74
N LYS A 2 -0.78 -19.58 14.37
CA LYS A 2 -1.75 -18.49 14.23
C LYS A 2 -1.28 -17.32 15.07
N ILE A 3 -1.08 -16.19 14.47
CA ILE A 3 -0.79 -14.93 15.15
C ILE A 3 -2.04 -14.06 15.06
N GLU A 4 -2.43 -13.57 16.20
CA GLU A 4 -3.60 -12.82 16.61
C GLU A 4 -4.25 -11.92 15.57
N GLY A 5 -5.58 -12.09 15.38
CA GLY A 5 -6.41 -11.16 14.64
C GLY A 5 -6.60 -9.86 15.41
N PHE A 6 -6.48 -8.73 14.73
CA PHE A 6 -6.92 -7.46 15.26
C PHE A 6 -8.42 -7.32 15.00
N GLU A 7 -9.22 -7.49 16.05
CA GLU A 7 -10.63 -7.12 16.00
C GLU A 7 -10.76 -5.60 16.19
N ASN A 8 -11.25 -4.92 15.20
CA ASN A 8 -11.63 -3.52 15.31
C ASN A 8 -13.09 -3.46 15.77
N THR A 9 -13.33 -3.06 17.01
CA THR A 9 -14.49 -3.40 17.82
C THR A 9 -15.78 -2.62 17.55
N ASP A 10 -15.84 -1.70 16.58
CA ASP A 10 -17.05 -0.87 16.38
C ASP A 10 -17.86 -1.12 15.10
N GLU A 11 -17.50 -2.08 14.32
CA GLU A 11 -18.19 -2.76 13.22
C GLU A 11 -17.14 -3.49 12.37
N PRO A 12 -17.03 -4.81 12.44
CA PRO A 12 -15.96 -5.53 11.76
C PRO A 12 -16.30 -5.70 10.28
N PHE A 13 -16.07 -4.68 9.48
CA PHE A 13 -16.14 -4.83 8.03
C PHE A 13 -14.88 -5.48 7.45
N CYS A 14 -13.82 -5.60 8.23
CA CYS A 14 -12.55 -6.13 7.77
C CYS A 14 -11.85 -6.96 8.84
N THR A 15 -11.29 -8.09 8.44
CA THR A 15 -10.43 -8.94 9.28
C THR A 15 -9.08 -9.09 8.63
N VAL A 16 -8.00 -9.00 9.43
CA VAL A 16 -6.63 -9.25 8.98
C VAL A 16 -6.09 -10.51 9.63
N ASN A 17 -5.74 -11.50 8.82
CA ASN A 17 -4.96 -12.65 9.26
C ASN A 17 -3.49 -12.44 8.94
N ARG A 18 -2.63 -12.62 9.94
CA ARG A 18 -1.18 -12.52 9.78
C ARG A 18 -0.54 -13.88 9.88
N VAL A 19 0.30 -14.20 8.92
CA VAL A 19 1.03 -15.47 8.84
C VAL A 19 2.48 -15.16 8.54
N GLU A 20 3.40 -15.95 9.12
CA GLU A 20 4.81 -15.90 8.77
C GLU A 20 5.28 -17.32 8.39
N ILE A 21 5.89 -17.45 7.22
CA ILE A 21 6.40 -18.70 6.66
C ILE A 21 7.83 -18.45 6.18
N ASP A 22 8.80 -19.09 6.79
CA ASP A 22 10.22 -19.02 6.39
C ASP A 22 10.76 -17.58 6.25
N GLY A 23 10.35 -16.68 7.16
CA GLY A 23 10.73 -15.27 7.16
C GLY A 23 9.92 -14.39 6.20
N ILE A 24 8.97 -14.96 5.45
CA ILE A 24 8.02 -14.23 4.62
C ILE A 24 6.81 -13.87 5.48
N LYS A 25 6.52 -12.57 5.63
CA LYS A 25 5.34 -12.10 6.36
C LYS A 25 4.19 -11.90 5.38
N ILE A 26 3.02 -12.39 5.76
CA ILE A 26 1.82 -12.33 4.93
C ILE A 26 0.70 -11.67 5.74
N ALA A 27 -0.01 -10.73 5.14
CA ALA A 27 -1.25 -10.19 5.67
C ALA A 27 -2.39 -10.48 4.67
N GLU A 28 -3.35 -11.29 5.10
CA GLU A 28 -4.58 -11.56 4.36
C GLU A 28 -5.67 -10.62 4.87
N VAL A 29 -6.20 -9.79 4.00
CA VAL A 29 -7.25 -8.82 4.33
C VAL A 29 -8.57 -9.29 3.76
N TYR A 30 -9.52 -9.56 4.65
CA TYR A 30 -10.87 -9.99 4.32
C TYR A 30 -11.86 -8.87 4.57
N TRP A 31 -12.50 -8.39 3.54
CA TRP A 31 -13.64 -7.49 3.65
C TRP A 31 -14.94 -8.30 3.77
N HIS A 32 -15.74 -7.97 4.76
CA HIS A 32 -17.02 -8.63 4.99
C HIS A 32 -18.12 -7.86 4.25
N ALA A 33 -18.48 -8.31 3.05
CA ALA A 33 -19.78 -7.98 2.49
C ALA A 33 -20.86 -8.69 3.32
N VAL A 34 -22.07 -8.12 3.36
CA VAL A 34 -23.17 -8.46 4.30
C VAL A 34 -23.47 -9.96 4.46
N GLU A 35 -22.99 -10.83 3.57
CA GLU A 35 -23.22 -12.28 3.62
C GLU A 35 -21.98 -13.14 3.37
N PHE A 36 -20.85 -12.58 2.89
CA PHE A 36 -19.64 -13.32 2.53
C PHE A 36 -18.38 -12.56 2.92
N SER A 37 -17.38 -13.27 3.44
CA SER A 37 -16.03 -12.72 3.57
C SER A 37 -15.26 -13.00 2.28
N GLU A 38 -14.76 -11.96 1.63
CA GLU A 38 -13.93 -12.07 0.45
C GLU A 38 -12.48 -11.79 0.83
N LEU A 39 -11.55 -12.55 0.25
CA LEU A 39 -10.12 -12.29 0.36
C LEU A 39 -9.76 -11.18 -0.63
N ASP A 40 -9.78 -9.95 -0.16
CA ASP A 40 -9.59 -8.78 -1.01
C ASP A 40 -8.12 -8.51 -1.29
N PHE A 41 -7.31 -8.47 -0.24
CA PHE A 41 -5.88 -8.22 -0.37
C PHE A 41 -5.05 -9.32 0.25
N VAL A 42 -3.95 -9.62 -0.42
CA VAL A 42 -2.83 -10.36 0.17
C VAL A 42 -1.59 -9.52 0.00
N LEU A 43 -1.01 -9.11 1.12
CA LEU A 43 0.26 -8.40 1.14
C LEU A 43 1.34 -9.39 1.56
N ILE A 44 2.40 -9.49 0.78
CA ILE A 44 3.51 -10.42 1.00
C ILE A 44 4.79 -9.61 1.16
N PHE A 45 5.34 -9.54 2.38
CA PHE A 45 6.59 -8.88 2.69
C PHE A 45 7.72 -9.91 2.76
N PHE A 46 8.74 -9.72 1.95
CA PHE A 46 9.83 -10.68 1.82
C PHE A 46 11.14 -10.03 1.42
N GLY A 47 12.23 -10.61 1.89
CA GLY A 47 13.54 -10.38 1.31
C GLY A 47 13.71 -11.22 0.05
N TYR A 48 14.07 -10.60 -1.08
CA TYR A 48 14.32 -11.36 -2.30
C TYR A 48 15.71 -11.99 -2.26
N ASN A 49 15.75 -13.28 -2.47
CA ASN A 49 16.96 -14.01 -2.80
C ASN A 49 16.60 -15.23 -3.68
N LYS A 50 17.58 -15.80 -4.36
CA LYS A 50 17.35 -16.90 -5.31
C LYS A 50 16.76 -18.16 -4.65
N GLU A 51 17.01 -18.35 -3.37
CA GLU A 51 16.56 -19.55 -2.65
C GLU A 51 15.08 -19.48 -2.32
N ASN A 52 14.55 -18.29 -2.02
CA ASN A 52 13.15 -18.10 -1.65
C ASN A 52 12.21 -17.78 -2.83
N GLN A 53 12.74 -17.49 -4.03
CA GLN A 53 11.94 -17.20 -5.22
C GLN A 53 10.85 -18.25 -5.48
N LYS A 54 11.21 -19.53 -5.39
CA LYS A 54 10.26 -20.63 -5.61
C LYS A 54 9.16 -20.66 -4.56
N SER A 55 9.48 -20.37 -3.31
CA SER A 55 8.51 -20.31 -2.22
C SER A 55 7.54 -19.15 -2.42
N ILE A 56 8.05 -17.99 -2.84
CA ILE A 56 7.22 -16.81 -3.14
C ILE A 56 6.29 -17.08 -4.32
N THR A 57 6.80 -17.63 -5.42
CA THR A 57 5.98 -18.03 -6.57
C THR A 57 4.86 -18.99 -6.14
N GLY A 58 5.18 -20.01 -5.33
CA GLY A 58 4.18 -20.95 -4.83
C GLY A 58 3.11 -20.30 -3.96
N LEU A 59 3.48 -19.30 -3.14
CA LEU A 59 2.52 -18.53 -2.37
C LEU A 59 1.59 -17.70 -3.28
N ILE A 60 2.14 -17.02 -4.28
CA ILE A 60 1.33 -16.23 -5.23
C ILE A 60 0.33 -17.14 -5.95
N GLU A 61 0.78 -18.30 -6.46
CA GLU A 61 -0.09 -19.28 -7.09
C GLU A 61 -1.21 -19.77 -6.14
N GLU A 62 -0.88 -20.03 -4.88
CA GLU A 62 -1.86 -20.42 -3.86
C GLU A 62 -2.92 -19.35 -3.66
N TYR A 63 -2.53 -18.06 -3.59
CA TYR A 63 -3.48 -16.97 -3.39
C TYR A 63 -4.32 -16.67 -4.63
N HIS A 64 -3.79 -16.88 -5.83
CA HIS A 64 -4.61 -16.87 -7.05
C HIS A 64 -5.65 -18.00 -7.05
N LEU A 65 -5.29 -19.21 -6.59
CA LEU A 65 -6.23 -20.31 -6.41
C LEU A 65 -7.30 -20.02 -5.34
N LYS A 66 -6.94 -19.29 -4.29
CA LYS A 66 -7.88 -18.79 -3.26
C LYS A 66 -8.74 -17.62 -3.76
N LYS A 67 -8.53 -17.16 -4.99
CA LYS A 67 -9.23 -16.02 -5.61
C LYS A 67 -9.05 -14.71 -4.84
N ALA A 68 -7.85 -14.44 -4.35
CA ALA A 68 -7.51 -13.12 -3.85
C ALA A 68 -7.74 -12.08 -4.95
N ASN A 69 -8.43 -10.99 -4.63
CA ASN A 69 -8.75 -9.96 -5.60
C ASN A 69 -7.52 -9.11 -5.96
N CYS A 70 -6.59 -8.94 -5.03
CA CYS A 70 -5.36 -8.19 -5.24
C CYS A 70 -4.21 -8.77 -4.41
N ILE A 71 -3.06 -9.02 -5.06
CA ILE A 71 -1.84 -9.52 -4.41
C ILE A 71 -0.75 -8.46 -4.55
N ILE A 72 -0.24 -7.97 -3.42
CA ILE A 72 0.76 -6.92 -3.34
C ILE A 72 2.08 -7.49 -2.80
N GLY A 73 3.15 -7.38 -3.58
CA GLY A 73 4.49 -7.72 -3.13
C GLY A 73 5.17 -6.52 -2.46
N CYS A 74 5.77 -6.73 -1.29
CA CYS A 74 6.58 -5.74 -0.60
C CYS A 74 8.00 -6.29 -0.41
N ILE A 75 8.97 -5.73 -1.12
CA ILE A 75 10.35 -6.20 -1.07
C ILE A 75 11.08 -5.48 0.05
N ASP A 76 11.64 -6.25 0.99
CA ASP A 76 12.38 -5.72 2.14
C ASP A 76 13.60 -4.91 1.69
N ILE A 77 13.66 -3.64 2.08
CA ILE A 77 14.80 -2.74 1.83
C ILE A 77 16.11 -3.27 2.44
N ALA A 78 16.03 -4.11 3.47
CA ALA A 78 17.19 -4.72 4.10
C ALA A 78 17.79 -5.86 3.28
N CYS A 79 17.18 -6.24 2.16
CA CYS A 79 17.73 -7.22 1.25
C CYS A 79 18.99 -6.70 0.56
N GLU A 80 19.93 -7.63 0.35
CA GLU A 80 21.11 -7.35 -0.46
C GLU A 80 20.68 -6.86 -1.84
N ALA A 81 21.29 -5.78 -2.30
CA ALA A 81 21.01 -5.21 -3.60
C ALA A 81 21.13 -6.30 -4.68
N ILE A 82 20.07 -6.48 -5.46
CA ILE A 82 20.08 -7.42 -6.58
C ILE A 82 21.18 -6.97 -7.53
N ASP A 83 22.15 -7.85 -7.80
CA ASP A 83 23.17 -7.54 -8.79
C ASP A 83 22.52 -7.59 -10.19
N TYR A 84 22.25 -6.38 -10.74
CA TYR A 84 21.57 -6.20 -12.03
C TYR A 84 22.32 -6.78 -13.23
N LYS A 85 23.40 -7.51 -13.01
CA LYS A 85 24.31 -7.92 -14.08
C LYS A 85 24.04 -9.27 -14.69
N ASP A 86 23.03 -10.00 -14.40
CA ASP A 86 22.81 -11.32 -15.03
C ASP A 86 21.35 -11.79 -14.96
N ASN A 87 21.11 -13.05 -15.29
CA ASN A 87 19.83 -13.78 -15.28
C ASN A 87 18.99 -13.60 -13.99
N GLU A 88 19.55 -13.01 -12.94
CA GLU A 88 18.86 -12.72 -11.69
C GLU A 88 17.88 -11.57 -11.83
N TYR A 89 18.21 -10.55 -12.63
CA TYR A 89 17.27 -9.45 -12.91
C TYR A 89 16.05 -9.95 -13.73
N GLU A 90 16.28 -10.82 -14.71
CA GLU A 90 15.17 -11.41 -15.49
C GLU A 90 14.25 -12.25 -14.59
N ALA A 91 14.85 -13.01 -13.67
CA ALA A 91 14.11 -13.84 -12.72
C ALA A 91 13.33 -12.98 -11.72
N PHE A 92 13.92 -11.90 -11.20
CA PHE A 92 13.26 -10.93 -10.33
C PHE A 92 12.12 -10.23 -11.06
N SER A 93 12.37 -9.67 -12.25
CA SER A 93 11.34 -9.01 -13.06
C SER A 93 10.18 -9.96 -13.41
N SER A 94 10.49 -11.23 -13.70
CA SER A 94 9.47 -12.24 -13.94
C SER A 94 8.66 -12.56 -12.68
N LEU A 95 9.26 -12.51 -11.50
CA LEU A 95 8.54 -12.69 -10.24
C LEU A 95 7.63 -11.47 -9.96
N MET A 96 8.13 -10.25 -10.15
CA MET A 96 7.35 -9.03 -9.92
C MET A 96 6.08 -8.98 -10.77
N LYS A 97 6.16 -9.45 -12.01
CA LYS A 97 5.00 -9.56 -12.93
C LYS A 97 3.92 -10.54 -12.47
N GLN A 98 4.16 -11.35 -11.45
CA GLN A 98 3.16 -12.25 -10.90
C GLN A 98 2.28 -11.57 -9.82
N PHE A 99 2.74 -10.46 -9.27
CA PHE A 99 1.94 -9.61 -8.39
C PHE A 99 1.01 -8.71 -9.19
N ASP A 100 -0.04 -8.23 -8.57
CA ASP A 100 -0.84 -7.14 -9.13
C ASP A 100 -0.09 -5.82 -9.00
N PHE A 101 0.47 -5.57 -7.81
CA PHE A 101 1.32 -4.43 -7.49
C PHE A 101 2.55 -4.89 -6.72
N HIS A 102 3.65 -4.12 -6.82
CA HIS A 102 4.80 -4.33 -5.97
C HIS A 102 5.42 -3.02 -5.49
N LEU A 103 6.01 -3.07 -4.31
CA LEU A 103 6.74 -1.99 -3.66
C LEU A 103 8.19 -2.45 -3.46
N ASP A 104 9.12 -1.86 -4.20
CA ASP A 104 10.49 -2.35 -4.33
C ASP A 104 11.39 -2.07 -3.13
N SER A 105 11.08 -1.20 -2.25
CA SER A 105 11.95 -0.85 -1.12
C SER A 105 11.11 -0.57 0.11
N ALA A 106 10.44 -1.63 0.59
CA ALA A 106 9.59 -1.54 1.75
C ALA A 106 10.36 -1.79 3.05
N SER A 107 10.19 -0.95 4.04
CA SER A 107 10.50 -1.30 5.42
C SER A 107 9.36 -2.13 6.04
N SER A 108 9.63 -2.75 7.19
CA SER A 108 8.55 -3.41 7.95
C SER A 108 7.46 -2.40 8.37
N GLY A 109 7.82 -1.12 8.56
CA GLY A 109 6.88 -0.05 8.85
C GLY A 109 5.98 0.29 7.65
N ASP A 110 6.53 0.32 6.44
CA ASP A 110 5.77 0.55 5.22
C ASP A 110 4.78 -0.59 4.97
N PHE A 111 5.18 -1.83 5.23
CA PHE A 111 4.30 -2.98 5.16
C PHE A 111 3.10 -2.83 6.11
N GLU A 112 3.33 -2.47 7.38
CA GLU A 112 2.24 -2.27 8.35
C GLU A 112 1.33 -1.11 7.95
N ASN A 113 1.89 0.01 7.50
CA ASN A 113 1.13 1.16 7.03
C ASN A 113 0.30 0.82 5.78
N LEU A 114 0.82 -0.01 4.88
CA LEU A 114 0.08 -0.45 3.70
C LEU A 114 -1.05 -1.42 4.08
N VAL A 115 -0.85 -2.30 5.07
CA VAL A 115 -1.92 -3.12 5.64
C VAL A 115 -3.00 -2.23 6.24
N GLU A 116 -2.64 -1.21 7.03
CA GLU A 116 -3.58 -0.24 7.58
C GLU A 116 -4.33 0.51 6.47
N PHE A 117 -3.64 0.94 5.43
CA PHE A 117 -4.27 1.54 4.25
C PHE A 117 -5.33 0.61 3.66
N CYS A 118 -5.01 -0.65 3.41
CA CYS A 118 -5.93 -1.63 2.84
C CYS A 118 -7.14 -1.94 3.76
N THR A 119 -7.03 -1.69 5.05
CA THR A 119 -8.10 -1.96 6.04
C THR A 119 -8.95 -0.75 6.39
N SER A 120 -8.53 0.45 5.99
CA SER A 120 -9.08 1.70 6.53
C SER A 120 -10.30 2.24 5.82
N THR A 121 -10.79 1.63 4.75
CA THR A 121 -11.86 2.21 3.93
C THR A 121 -13.25 1.75 4.36
N LYS A 122 -14.07 2.65 4.94
CA LYS A 122 -15.46 2.36 5.34
C LYS A 122 -16.48 2.40 4.18
N THR A 123 -16.19 3.03 3.06
CA THR A 123 -17.20 3.42 2.06
C THR A 123 -17.04 2.82 0.68
N GLY A 124 -16.04 2.01 0.45
CA GLY A 124 -15.82 1.38 -0.85
C GLY A 124 -14.92 0.16 -0.71
N CYS A 125 -15.02 -0.76 -1.63
CA CYS A 125 -14.08 -1.86 -1.69
C CYS A 125 -12.71 -1.33 -2.19
N PRO A 126 -11.65 -1.30 -1.36
CA PRO A 126 -10.35 -0.78 -1.77
C PRO A 126 -9.79 -1.53 -2.99
N THR A 127 -10.19 -2.78 -3.16
CA THR A 127 -9.82 -3.61 -4.30
C THR A 127 -10.32 -3.07 -5.62
N ILE A 128 -11.56 -2.58 -5.66
CA ILE A 128 -12.10 -1.94 -6.87
C ILE A 128 -11.26 -0.71 -7.23
N ILE A 129 -10.91 0.03 -6.20
CA ILE A 129 -10.12 1.26 -6.31
C ILE A 129 -8.70 0.95 -6.83
N LEU A 130 -8.00 -0.01 -6.23
CA LEU A 130 -6.67 -0.41 -6.70
C LEU A 130 -6.73 -1.06 -8.09
N SER A 131 -7.80 -1.80 -8.41
CA SER A 131 -7.97 -2.38 -9.76
C SER A 131 -8.06 -1.33 -10.85
N ASP A 132 -8.66 -0.17 -10.56
CA ASP A 132 -8.74 0.96 -11.50
C ASP A 132 -7.37 1.64 -11.72
N PHE A 133 -6.44 1.46 -10.78
CA PHE A 133 -5.07 1.95 -10.88
C PHE A 133 -4.12 0.96 -11.56
N LYS A 134 -4.50 -0.28 -11.64
CA LYS A 134 -3.70 -1.31 -12.27
C LYS A 134 -3.70 -1.10 -13.79
N SER A 135 -2.55 -0.78 -14.36
CA SER A 135 -2.37 -0.76 -15.82
C SER A 135 -2.06 -2.15 -16.35
N GLU A 136 -1.14 -2.87 -15.70
CA GLU A 136 -0.73 -4.23 -16.01
C GLU A 136 -0.37 -4.99 -14.72
N SER A 137 -0.22 -6.31 -14.80
CA SER A 137 0.33 -7.08 -13.68
C SER A 137 1.78 -6.68 -13.44
N GLY A 138 2.16 -6.56 -12.17
CA GLY A 138 3.50 -6.11 -11.77
C GLY A 138 3.66 -4.61 -11.83
N THR A 139 2.58 -3.83 -11.67
CA THR A 139 2.67 -2.37 -11.55
C THR A 139 3.47 -1.99 -10.31
N GLU A 140 4.57 -1.23 -10.52
CA GLU A 140 5.32 -0.68 -9.41
C GLU A 140 4.55 0.44 -8.73
N ILE A 141 4.51 0.39 -7.41
CA ILE A 141 3.92 1.45 -6.58
C ILE A 141 4.97 2.05 -5.67
N HIS A 142 4.80 3.33 -5.37
CA HIS A 142 5.58 4.02 -4.35
C HIS A 142 4.63 4.45 -3.23
N PHE A 143 5.05 4.25 -2.00
CA PHE A 143 4.21 4.47 -0.83
C PHE A 143 4.84 5.51 0.10
N VAL A 144 4.06 6.52 0.44
CA VAL A 144 4.43 7.56 1.40
C VAL A 144 3.36 7.64 2.46
N THR A 145 3.77 7.67 3.72
CA THR A 145 2.85 7.86 4.84
C THR A 145 3.42 8.87 5.81
N GLU A 146 2.61 9.84 6.22
CA GLU A 146 2.96 10.88 7.17
C GLU A 146 1.81 11.13 8.13
N GLU A 147 2.15 11.52 9.36
CA GLU A 147 1.15 11.88 10.35
C GLU A 147 1.51 13.17 11.10
N SER A 148 0.53 13.98 11.39
CA SER A 148 0.66 15.17 12.23
C SER A 148 -0.68 15.58 12.85
N SER A 149 -0.63 16.38 13.89
CA SER A 149 -1.81 17.08 14.43
C SER A 149 -2.11 18.41 13.72
N SER A 150 -1.29 18.80 12.74
CA SER A 150 -1.39 20.06 11.99
C SER A 150 -1.31 19.81 10.48
N ILE A 151 -2.28 20.34 9.75
CA ILE A 151 -2.31 20.24 8.29
C ILE A 151 -1.08 20.90 7.63
N ASN A 152 -0.63 22.04 8.17
CA ASN A 152 0.53 22.74 7.62
C ASN A 152 1.84 21.96 7.81
N GLU A 153 2.00 21.31 8.95
CA GLU A 153 3.13 20.42 9.20
C GLU A 153 3.05 19.20 8.29
N LEU A 154 1.87 18.60 8.17
CA LEU A 154 1.63 17.45 7.31
C LEU A 154 1.99 17.71 5.85
N LYS A 155 1.59 18.87 5.29
CA LYS A 155 1.97 19.29 3.93
C LYS A 155 3.51 19.34 3.77
N SER A 156 4.19 19.88 4.75
CA SER A 156 5.66 19.97 4.73
C SER A 156 6.31 18.59 4.77
N LEU A 157 5.82 17.71 5.64
CA LEU A 157 6.31 16.34 5.76
C LEU A 157 6.09 15.54 4.46
N ILE A 158 4.89 15.60 3.89
CA ILE A 158 4.56 14.94 2.62
C ILE A 158 5.49 15.45 1.50
N SER A 159 5.60 16.77 1.34
CA SER A 159 6.47 17.35 0.30
C SER A 159 7.93 16.93 0.48
N GLU A 160 8.42 16.87 1.72
CA GLU A 160 9.79 16.46 2.01
C GLU A 160 10.01 14.96 1.71
N SER A 161 9.08 14.11 2.13
CA SER A 161 9.14 12.66 1.88
C SER A 161 9.04 12.33 0.39
N CYS A 162 8.15 13.01 -0.35
CA CYS A 162 8.06 12.87 -1.80
C CYS A 162 9.36 13.37 -2.49
N LYS A 163 9.92 14.51 -2.09
CA LYS A 163 11.21 15.01 -2.63
C LYS A 163 12.34 14.03 -2.39
N LYS A 164 12.40 13.41 -1.21
CA LYS A 164 13.43 12.43 -0.89
C LYS A 164 13.25 11.16 -1.73
N LEU A 165 12.03 10.66 -1.86
CA LEU A 165 11.73 9.42 -2.59
C LEU A 165 11.93 9.60 -4.09
N PHE A 166 11.53 10.76 -4.65
CA PHE A 166 11.52 11.02 -6.09
C PHE A 166 12.65 11.95 -6.55
N SER A 167 13.71 12.14 -5.74
CA SER A 167 14.81 13.07 -6.03
C SER A 167 15.54 12.82 -7.36
N HIS A 168 15.46 11.62 -7.90
CA HIS A 168 16.10 11.21 -9.15
C HIS A 168 15.12 10.98 -10.30
N ARG A 169 13.83 11.30 -10.09
CA ARG A 169 12.79 11.07 -11.06
C ARG A 169 12.50 12.34 -11.85
N GLU A 170 12.55 12.23 -13.19
CA GLU A 170 12.21 13.34 -14.09
C GLU A 170 10.72 13.36 -14.47
N GLN A 171 10.06 12.22 -14.40
CA GLN A 171 8.65 12.08 -14.81
C GLN A 171 7.72 12.14 -13.61
N LYS A 172 6.58 12.82 -13.81
CA LYS A 172 5.50 12.88 -12.83
C LYS A 172 4.60 11.65 -12.91
N PHE A 173 3.96 11.33 -11.81
CA PHE A 173 3.04 10.19 -11.74
C PHE A 173 1.68 10.54 -12.35
N PRO A 174 1.14 9.67 -13.23
CA PRO A 174 -0.18 9.86 -13.81
C PRO A 174 -1.32 9.45 -12.88
N LYS A 175 -1.02 8.68 -11.84
CA LYS A 175 -2.02 8.16 -10.91
C LYS A 175 -1.52 8.25 -9.48
N VAL A 176 -2.34 8.81 -8.60
CA VAL A 176 -2.10 8.84 -7.16
C VAL A 176 -3.37 8.51 -6.39
N MET A 177 -3.24 7.67 -5.37
CA MET A 177 -4.30 7.40 -4.41
C MET A 177 -3.92 8.01 -3.07
N ILE A 178 -4.86 8.71 -2.44
CA ILE A 178 -4.65 9.37 -1.16
C ILE A 178 -5.67 8.84 -0.16
N ALA A 179 -5.20 8.33 0.96
CA ALA A 179 -6.04 7.98 2.09
C ALA A 179 -5.76 8.89 3.28
N PHE A 180 -6.83 9.46 3.81
CA PHE A 180 -6.80 10.22 5.06
C PHE A 180 -7.37 9.38 6.19
N LEU A 181 -6.62 9.26 7.26
CA LEU A 181 -7.05 8.67 8.51
C LEU A 181 -7.06 9.76 9.58
N THR A 182 -8.25 10.14 10.03
CA THR A 182 -8.39 11.25 10.99
C THR A 182 -8.93 10.77 12.31
N ASN A 183 -8.39 11.30 13.41
CA ASN A 183 -8.91 11.10 14.75
C ASN A 183 -9.28 12.44 15.38
N GLY A 184 -10.57 12.62 15.68
CA GLY A 184 -11.08 13.86 16.29
C GLY A 184 -11.04 15.08 15.38
N TYR A 185 -10.62 14.94 14.12
CA TYR A 185 -10.47 16.01 13.14
C TYR A 185 -11.32 15.71 11.91
N GLU A 186 -11.97 16.71 11.37
CA GLU A 186 -12.68 16.64 10.08
C GLU A 186 -11.97 17.57 9.10
N LEU A 187 -11.39 17.01 8.05
CA LEU A 187 -10.77 17.79 6.99
C LEU A 187 -11.83 18.54 6.19
N SER A 188 -11.65 19.84 6.04
CA SER A 188 -12.42 20.65 5.11
C SER A 188 -11.96 20.39 3.66
N LEU A 189 -12.82 20.74 2.69
CA LEU A 189 -12.45 20.63 1.28
C LEU A 189 -11.24 21.52 0.93
N ASP A 190 -11.13 22.68 1.56
CA ASP A 190 -10.00 23.59 1.34
C ASP A 190 -8.68 22.96 1.84
N GLU A 191 -8.69 22.31 2.99
CA GLU A 191 -7.52 21.61 3.51
C GLU A 191 -7.12 20.41 2.66
N ILE A 192 -8.09 19.67 2.13
CA ILE A 192 -7.83 18.59 1.18
C ILE A 192 -7.21 19.16 -0.10
N GLN A 193 -7.75 20.26 -0.62
CA GLN A 193 -7.20 20.93 -1.81
C GLN A 193 -5.76 21.42 -1.58
N GLU A 194 -5.49 22.02 -0.43
CA GLU A 194 -4.15 22.47 -0.08
C GLU A 194 -3.13 21.30 0.02
N LEU A 195 -3.56 20.11 0.44
CA LEU A 195 -2.72 18.92 0.41
C LEU A 195 -2.44 18.47 -1.03
N PHE A 196 -3.43 18.53 -1.91
CA PHE A 196 -3.25 18.24 -3.33
C PHE A 196 -2.28 19.20 -3.99
N ASP A 197 -2.44 20.49 -3.75
CA ASP A 197 -1.54 21.52 -4.28
C ASP A 197 -0.07 21.26 -3.87
N SER A 198 0.15 20.60 -2.73
CA SER A 198 1.48 20.20 -2.30
C SER A 198 2.09 19.04 -3.09
N LEU A 199 1.30 18.36 -3.91
CA LEU A 199 1.72 17.24 -4.76
C LEU A 199 1.96 17.64 -6.22
N ASP A 200 1.67 18.87 -6.62
CA ASP A 200 1.75 19.34 -8.02
C ASP A 200 3.12 19.10 -8.68
N ASP A 201 4.20 19.09 -7.88
CA ASP A 201 5.53 18.78 -8.37
C ASP A 201 5.72 17.31 -8.77
N PHE A 202 4.88 16.40 -8.28
CA PHE A 202 5.04 14.95 -8.38
C PHE A 202 4.01 14.27 -9.27
N ILE A 203 2.87 14.93 -9.53
CA ILE A 203 1.74 14.40 -10.29
C ILE A 203 1.53 15.18 -11.59
N THR A 204 0.95 14.55 -12.60
CA THR A 204 0.57 15.22 -13.86
C THR A 204 -0.72 16.00 -13.68
N ASP A 205 -0.97 17.01 -14.51
CA ASP A 205 -2.21 17.82 -14.47
C ASP A 205 -3.47 16.96 -14.70
N ASP A 206 -3.34 15.85 -15.44
CA ASP A 206 -4.41 14.90 -15.73
C ASP A 206 -4.41 13.69 -14.77
N SER A 207 -3.69 13.77 -13.64
CA SER A 207 -3.61 12.66 -12.69
C SER A 207 -4.99 12.28 -12.17
N CYS A 208 -5.28 10.98 -12.23
CA CYS A 208 -6.44 10.43 -11.57
C CYS A 208 -6.16 10.38 -10.05
N MET A 209 -6.88 11.16 -9.29
CA MET A 209 -6.77 11.17 -7.83
C MET A 209 -7.98 10.53 -7.20
N MET A 210 -7.74 9.64 -6.24
CA MET A 210 -8.78 9.07 -5.42
C MET A 210 -8.55 9.42 -3.95
N VAL A 211 -9.59 9.90 -3.30
CA VAL A 211 -9.55 10.30 -1.89
C VAL A 211 -10.37 9.34 -1.06
N LEU A 212 -9.73 8.75 -0.07
CA LEU A 212 -10.37 7.96 0.96
C LEU A 212 -10.28 8.72 2.29
N ASN A 213 -11.40 8.99 2.91
CA ASN A 213 -11.43 9.67 4.21
C ASN A 213 -12.05 8.76 5.27
N ASN A 214 -11.27 8.40 6.27
CA ASN A 214 -11.69 7.52 7.34
C ASN A 214 -11.44 8.12 8.70
N LYS A 215 -12.34 7.81 9.63
CA LYS A 215 -12.24 8.22 11.02
C LYS A 215 -11.64 7.08 11.85
N ILE A 216 -10.52 7.33 12.50
CA ILE A 216 -9.95 6.40 13.48
C ILE A 216 -10.67 6.62 14.81
N SER A 217 -11.21 5.54 15.42
CA SER A 217 -11.80 5.59 16.75
C SER A 217 -10.78 5.14 17.80
N GLY A 218 -10.75 5.80 18.94
CA GLY A 218 -10.05 5.29 20.13
C GLY A 218 -8.68 5.88 20.46
N GLN A 219 -8.16 6.83 19.71
CA GLN A 219 -6.95 7.57 20.10
C GLN A 219 -7.29 8.83 20.89
N ASN A 220 -6.44 9.16 21.88
CA ASN A 220 -6.62 10.36 22.75
C ASN A 220 -6.01 11.64 22.18
N LYS A 221 -5.51 11.63 20.95
CA LYS A 221 -4.92 12.80 20.27
C LYS A 221 -5.63 13.06 18.96
N GLU A 222 -5.79 14.33 18.64
CA GLU A 222 -6.13 14.74 17.28
C GLU A 222 -4.94 14.43 16.38
N VAL A 223 -5.12 13.56 15.41
CA VAL A 223 -4.09 13.12 14.47
C VAL A 223 -4.71 13.04 13.09
N ILE A 224 -3.97 13.53 12.12
CA ILE A 224 -4.25 13.35 10.69
C ILE A 224 -3.10 12.49 10.15
N LYS A 225 -3.42 11.31 9.67
CA LYS A 225 -2.47 10.46 8.95
C LYS A 225 -2.86 10.44 7.48
N VAL A 226 -1.88 10.66 6.61
CA VAL A 226 -2.05 10.61 5.16
C VAL A 226 -1.18 9.51 4.60
N SER A 227 -1.77 8.65 3.80
CA SER A 227 -1.08 7.62 3.03
C SER A 227 -1.28 7.87 1.55
N LEU A 228 -0.21 7.88 0.79
CA LEU A 228 -0.16 8.13 -0.64
C LEU A 228 0.38 6.90 -1.35
N ILE A 229 -0.32 6.45 -2.39
CA ILE A 229 0.19 5.45 -3.34
C ILE A 229 0.32 6.12 -4.70
N PHE A 230 1.54 6.20 -5.20
CA PHE A 230 1.84 6.63 -6.56
C PHE A 230 2.03 5.39 -7.42
N CYS A 231 1.38 5.36 -8.59
CA CYS A 231 1.50 4.27 -9.54
C CYS A 231 2.26 4.72 -10.77
N GLU A 232 3.18 3.89 -11.23
CA GLU A 232 3.85 4.09 -12.50
C GLU A 232 2.93 3.77 -13.68
N GLU A 233 3.18 4.40 -14.84
CA GLU A 233 2.66 3.89 -16.10
C GLU A 233 3.45 2.61 -16.47
N GLY A 234 2.74 1.51 -16.66
CA GLY A 234 3.32 0.27 -17.15
C GLY A 234 3.69 0.34 -18.62
#